data_b582df16b2bc8704db204cb22be014df
#
_entry.id   b582df16b2bc8704db204cb22be014df
#
_cell.length_a   1.000
_cell.length_b   1.000
_cell.length_c   1.000
_cell.angle_alpha   90.00
_cell.angle_beta   90.00
_cell.angle_gamma   90.00
#
_symmetry.space_group_name_H-M   'P 1'
#
loop_
_entity.id
_entity.type
_entity.pdbx_description
1 polymer ?
#
loop_
_entity_poly.entity_id
_entity_poly.type
_entity_poly.pdbx_seq_one_letter_code
_entity_poly.pdbx_strand_id
1 'polypeptide(L)'
;MTRIGHVNVIRVVVLTGLALMAFAANSVLCRLALGTGSIDAASFTVARLLSGSLTLVVVLFLRSERSLIPKYGSWMSSWMLFIYAISFSYAYITLETGTGALILFGAVQITMILTAVLTGTQLKSSEWIGVGVAFGGFVYLVMPGVSTPSLLGFSLMLISGIAWGIYTLRGRGSERPLLDTAHNFMRTVPLLVILFLSTRFQMNYSTQGLIYAVLSGALASGVGYSIWYAALKHLSASQAAVLQLLVPVIAAMGGVLFVGERITPRLIVSALMVLGGIFLVILGQYEYGGGKQISDDNVDESG
;
A
#
# COMPACT_ATOMS: atom_id res chain seq x y z
N MET A 1 -25.55 -3.38 -31.18
CA MET A 1 -26.08 -3.23 -29.81
C MET A 1 -25.30 -4.16 -28.87
N THR A 2 -24.22 -3.67 -28.31
CA THR A 2 -23.33 -4.40 -27.40
C THR A 2 -23.95 -4.39 -26.03
N ARG A 3 -24.21 -5.57 -25.45
CA ARG A 3 -24.60 -5.75 -24.04
C ARG A 3 -23.50 -5.19 -23.15
N ILE A 4 -23.66 -3.97 -22.67
CA ILE A 4 -22.93 -3.45 -21.51
C ILE A 4 -23.41 -4.29 -20.35
N GLY A 5 -22.61 -5.29 -19.95
CA GLY A 5 -22.92 -6.10 -18.78
C GLY A 5 -23.04 -5.19 -17.58
N HIS A 6 -24.20 -5.19 -16.91
CA HIS A 6 -24.40 -4.48 -15.65
C HIS A 6 -23.31 -4.91 -14.67
N VAL A 7 -22.33 -4.02 -14.47
CA VAL A 7 -21.33 -4.22 -13.41
C VAL A 7 -22.11 -4.29 -12.11
N ASN A 8 -22.05 -5.43 -11.45
CA ASN A 8 -22.74 -5.58 -10.16
C ASN A 8 -22.03 -4.70 -9.13
N VAL A 9 -22.56 -3.50 -8.89
CA VAL A 9 -22.00 -2.50 -7.97
C VAL A 9 -21.72 -3.10 -6.61
N ILE A 10 -22.61 -3.97 -6.12
CA ILE A 10 -22.42 -4.68 -4.84
C ILE A 10 -21.15 -5.50 -4.86
N ARG A 11 -20.85 -6.21 -5.95
CA ARG A 11 -19.62 -6.99 -6.10
C ARG A 11 -18.37 -6.10 -6.04
N VAL A 12 -18.39 -4.96 -6.71
CA VAL A 12 -17.25 -4.01 -6.70
C VAL A 12 -17.05 -3.46 -5.29
N VAL A 13 -18.10 -3.04 -4.61
CA VAL A 13 -18.04 -2.52 -3.23
C VAL A 13 -17.50 -3.58 -2.28
N VAL A 14 -17.98 -4.83 -2.37
CA VAL A 14 -17.51 -5.93 -1.52
C VAL A 14 -16.03 -6.24 -1.77
N LEU A 15 -15.61 -6.37 -3.04
CA LEU A 15 -14.21 -6.64 -3.38
C LEU A 15 -13.29 -5.51 -2.89
N THR A 16 -13.68 -4.27 -3.10
CA THR A 16 -12.92 -3.10 -2.64
C THR A 16 -12.82 -3.09 -1.11
N GLY A 17 -13.95 -3.25 -0.41
CA GLY A 17 -13.96 -3.28 1.06
C GLY A 17 -13.06 -4.39 1.62
N LEU A 18 -13.14 -5.60 1.08
CA LEU A 18 -12.28 -6.72 1.50
C LEU A 18 -10.79 -6.44 1.23
N ALA A 19 -10.45 -5.81 0.10
CA ALA A 19 -9.07 -5.45 -0.20
C ALA A 19 -8.53 -4.38 0.76
N LEU A 20 -9.30 -3.33 1.05
CA LEU A 20 -8.92 -2.29 2.01
C LEU A 20 -8.76 -2.85 3.42
N MET A 21 -9.65 -3.77 3.83
CA MET A 21 -9.52 -4.49 5.10
C MET A 21 -8.26 -5.34 5.14
N ALA A 22 -7.91 -6.05 4.04
CA ALA A 22 -6.68 -6.83 3.95
C ALA A 22 -5.44 -5.93 4.09
N PHE A 23 -5.41 -4.76 3.44
CA PHE A 23 -4.30 -3.80 3.57
C PHE A 23 -4.17 -3.26 5.00
N ALA A 24 -5.28 -2.92 5.64
CA ALA A 24 -5.29 -2.49 7.04
C ALA A 24 -4.86 -3.62 7.99
N ALA A 25 -5.37 -4.84 7.76
CA ALA A 25 -5.01 -6.02 8.53
C ALA A 25 -3.52 -6.34 8.47
N ASN A 26 -2.85 -6.04 7.35
CA ASN A 26 -1.40 -6.17 7.24
C ASN A 26 -0.66 -5.32 8.28
N SER A 27 -1.07 -4.08 8.51
CA SER A 27 -0.51 -3.20 9.54
C SER A 27 -0.79 -3.74 10.96
N VAL A 28 -2.02 -4.19 11.22
CA VAL A 28 -2.42 -4.76 12.51
C VAL A 28 -1.63 -6.03 12.83
N LEU A 29 -1.54 -6.98 11.89
CA LEU A 29 -0.81 -8.23 12.06
C LEU A 29 0.69 -7.99 12.30
N CYS A 30 1.28 -7.04 11.55
CA CYS A 30 2.66 -6.65 11.73
C CYS A 30 2.88 -6.07 13.14
N ARG A 31 2.01 -5.18 13.60
CA ARG A 31 2.10 -4.58 14.93
C ARG A 31 1.90 -5.59 16.04
N LEU A 32 0.93 -6.51 15.93
CA LEU A 32 0.72 -7.62 16.88
C LEU A 32 1.96 -8.51 17.01
N ALA A 33 2.64 -8.78 15.90
CA ALA A 33 3.82 -9.62 15.88
C ALA A 33 5.05 -8.91 16.45
N LEU A 34 5.33 -7.69 16.01
CA LEU A 34 6.58 -6.98 16.25
C LEU A 34 6.50 -6.08 17.48
N GLY A 35 5.36 -5.47 17.75
CA GLY A 35 5.16 -4.61 18.92
C GLY A 35 5.21 -5.36 20.24
N THR A 36 4.91 -6.65 20.24
CA THR A 36 5.02 -7.54 21.40
C THR A 36 6.37 -8.28 21.47
N GLY A 37 7.23 -8.14 20.47
CA GLY A 37 8.49 -8.88 20.36
C GLY A 37 8.30 -10.39 20.12
N SER A 38 7.11 -10.81 19.64
CA SER A 38 6.80 -12.24 19.40
C SER A 38 7.61 -12.83 18.25
N ILE A 39 8.16 -11.99 17.38
CA ILE A 39 9.06 -12.34 16.28
C ILE A 39 9.96 -11.13 15.97
N ASP A 40 11.18 -11.35 15.54
CA ASP A 40 12.03 -10.28 15.04
C ASP A 40 11.62 -9.83 13.62
N ALA A 41 11.98 -8.59 13.24
CA ALA A 41 11.54 -7.99 11.98
C ALA A 41 12.08 -8.70 10.73
N ALA A 42 13.28 -9.30 10.81
CA ALA A 42 13.87 -10.04 9.69
C ALA A 42 13.11 -11.35 9.47
N SER A 43 12.89 -12.14 10.53
CA SER A 43 12.09 -13.38 10.50
C SER A 43 10.66 -13.11 10.03
N PHE A 44 10.03 -12.02 10.51
CA PHE A 44 8.71 -11.61 10.05
C PHE A 44 8.70 -11.31 8.55
N THR A 45 9.68 -10.54 8.05
CA THR A 45 9.80 -10.19 6.64
C THR A 45 9.97 -11.43 5.76
N VAL A 46 10.84 -12.36 6.18
CA VAL A 46 11.07 -13.63 5.47
C VAL A 46 9.78 -14.45 5.41
N ALA A 47 9.15 -14.71 6.55
CA ALA A 47 7.92 -15.52 6.62
C ALA A 47 6.77 -14.88 5.82
N ARG A 48 6.60 -13.54 5.91
CA ARG A 48 5.58 -12.80 5.18
C ARG A 48 5.76 -12.88 3.68
N LEU A 49 6.97 -12.61 3.15
CA LEU A 49 7.18 -12.60 1.71
C LEU A 49 7.19 -14.03 1.12
N LEU A 50 7.67 -15.03 1.84
CA LEU A 50 7.59 -16.42 1.42
C LEU A 50 6.15 -16.93 1.38
N SER A 51 5.37 -16.71 2.43
CA SER A 51 3.97 -17.12 2.47
C SER A 51 3.12 -16.39 1.43
N GLY A 52 3.37 -15.08 1.21
CA GLY A 52 2.76 -14.31 0.13
C GLY A 52 3.11 -14.83 -1.25
N SER A 53 4.38 -15.16 -1.50
CA SER A 53 4.85 -15.78 -2.74
C SER A 53 4.15 -17.10 -3.00
N LEU A 54 4.11 -17.98 -2.00
CA LEU A 54 3.45 -19.29 -2.10
C LEU A 54 1.96 -19.14 -2.40
N THR A 55 1.28 -18.26 -1.68
CA THR A 55 -0.15 -18.01 -1.89
C THR A 55 -0.45 -17.51 -3.30
N LEU A 56 0.36 -16.55 -3.81
CA LEU A 56 0.18 -16.04 -5.17
C LEU A 56 0.41 -17.12 -6.22
N VAL A 57 1.42 -17.99 -6.03
CA VAL A 57 1.64 -19.17 -6.90
C VAL A 57 0.44 -20.09 -6.89
N VAL A 58 -0.11 -20.41 -5.71
CA VAL A 58 -1.33 -21.24 -5.59
C VAL A 58 -2.51 -20.58 -6.29
N VAL A 59 -2.72 -19.27 -6.12
CA VAL A 59 -3.81 -18.54 -6.80
C VAL A 59 -3.66 -18.58 -8.33
N LEU A 60 -2.45 -18.41 -8.85
CA LEU A 60 -2.20 -18.54 -10.30
C LEU A 60 -2.49 -19.94 -10.80
N PHE A 61 -2.09 -20.95 -10.04
CA PHE A 61 -2.34 -22.34 -10.37
C PHE A 61 -3.84 -22.66 -10.44
N LEU A 62 -4.60 -22.20 -9.46
CA LEU A 62 -6.06 -22.36 -9.40
C LEU A 62 -6.79 -21.61 -10.53
N ARG A 63 -6.23 -20.50 -11.02
CA ARG A 63 -6.78 -19.72 -12.14
C ARG A 63 -6.37 -20.25 -13.52
N SER A 64 -5.65 -21.37 -13.58
CA SER A 64 -5.07 -21.91 -14.82
C SER A 64 -4.17 -20.94 -15.59
N GLU A 65 -3.71 -19.89 -14.94
CA GLU A 65 -2.76 -18.92 -15.51
C GLU A 65 -1.32 -19.46 -15.34
N ARG A 66 -1.02 -20.59 -15.99
CA ARG A 66 0.24 -21.35 -15.85
C ARG A 66 1.39 -20.75 -16.68
N SER A 67 1.65 -19.48 -16.57
CA SER A 67 2.84 -18.92 -17.21
C SER A 67 3.99 -18.81 -16.20
N LEU A 68 4.80 -19.85 -16.09
CA LEU A 68 6.08 -19.84 -15.37
C LEU A 68 7.19 -19.14 -16.19
N ILE A 69 6.82 -18.47 -17.29
CA ILE A 69 7.79 -17.81 -18.17
C ILE A 69 8.33 -16.57 -17.45
N PRO A 70 9.67 -16.36 -17.43
CA PRO A 70 10.31 -15.21 -16.76
C PRO A 70 9.94 -13.83 -17.34
N LYS A 71 9.03 -13.76 -18.29
CA LYS A 71 8.59 -12.55 -19.01
C LYS A 71 7.84 -11.55 -18.11
N TYR A 72 7.26 -12.02 -16.99
CA TYR A 72 6.44 -11.23 -16.09
C TYR A 72 7.24 -10.69 -14.91
N GLY A 73 6.83 -9.52 -14.38
CA GLY A 73 7.49 -8.84 -13.29
C GLY A 73 8.86 -8.26 -13.67
N SER A 74 9.54 -7.63 -12.72
CA SER A 74 10.87 -7.06 -12.92
C SER A 74 11.71 -7.11 -11.65
N TRP A 75 13.04 -7.19 -11.79
CA TRP A 75 13.97 -7.13 -10.65
C TRP A 75 13.84 -5.81 -9.89
N MET A 76 13.66 -4.68 -10.58
CA MET A 76 13.48 -3.39 -9.92
C MET A 76 12.20 -3.36 -9.08
N SER A 77 11.09 -3.90 -9.57
CA SER A 77 9.86 -4.02 -8.78
C SER A 77 10.05 -4.96 -7.59
N SER A 78 10.80 -6.04 -7.75
CA SER A 78 11.11 -6.97 -6.66
C SER A 78 11.99 -6.33 -5.58
N TRP A 79 12.97 -5.50 -5.96
CA TRP A 79 13.75 -4.70 -5.03
C TRP A 79 12.87 -3.70 -4.27
N MET A 80 11.97 -2.99 -4.97
CA MET A 80 11.04 -2.07 -4.31
C MET A 80 10.12 -2.80 -3.33
N LEU A 81 9.61 -3.97 -3.72
CA LEU A 81 8.80 -4.82 -2.86
C LEU A 81 9.58 -5.28 -1.61
N PHE A 82 10.83 -5.68 -1.77
CA PHE A 82 11.69 -6.09 -0.67
C PHE A 82 12.00 -4.93 0.28
N ILE A 83 12.41 -3.77 -0.26
CA ILE A 83 12.67 -2.55 0.53
C ILE A 83 11.40 -2.14 1.30
N TYR A 84 10.24 -2.12 0.61
CA TYR A 84 8.97 -1.89 1.27
C TYR A 84 8.76 -2.84 2.45
N ALA A 85 8.90 -4.14 2.24
CA ALA A 85 8.56 -5.13 3.25
C ALA A 85 9.50 -5.08 4.46
N ILE A 86 10.81 -4.95 4.25
CA ILE A 86 11.80 -4.90 5.32
C ILE A 86 11.67 -3.61 6.14
N SER A 87 11.60 -2.45 5.49
CA SER A 87 11.45 -1.16 6.17
C SER A 87 10.13 -1.07 6.94
N PHE A 88 9.04 -1.60 6.39
CA PHE A 88 7.75 -1.73 7.04
C PHE A 88 7.83 -2.55 8.33
N SER A 89 8.48 -3.71 8.28
CA SER A 89 8.63 -4.57 9.44
C SER A 89 9.44 -3.89 10.54
N TYR A 90 10.59 -3.33 10.22
CA TYR A 90 11.42 -2.62 11.22
C TYR A 90 10.73 -1.38 11.78
N ALA A 91 9.92 -0.67 10.99
CA ALA A 91 9.17 0.49 11.47
C ALA A 91 8.13 0.12 12.53
N TYR A 92 7.42 -1.00 12.36
CA TYR A 92 6.38 -1.44 13.30
C TYR A 92 6.91 -2.01 14.63
N ILE A 93 8.21 -2.12 14.81
CA ILE A 93 8.78 -2.36 16.15
C ILE A 93 8.38 -1.21 17.10
N THR A 94 8.39 0.03 16.60
CA THR A 94 8.20 1.24 17.42
C THR A 94 6.94 2.03 17.07
N LEU A 95 6.40 1.91 15.86
CA LEU A 95 5.23 2.67 15.45
C LEU A 95 3.94 1.97 15.85
N GLU A 96 2.96 2.76 16.29
CA GLU A 96 1.58 2.32 16.44
C GLU A 96 0.93 2.06 15.07
N THR A 97 -0.07 1.19 15.04
CA THR A 97 -0.73 0.71 13.82
C THR A 97 -1.25 1.85 12.94
N GLY A 98 -2.04 2.75 13.52
CA GLY A 98 -2.63 3.89 12.79
C GLY A 98 -1.58 4.88 12.30
N THR A 99 -0.59 5.19 13.13
CA THR A 99 0.52 6.09 12.79
C THR A 99 1.34 5.52 11.64
N GLY A 100 1.72 4.25 11.71
CA GLY A 100 2.46 3.59 10.64
C GLY A 100 1.68 3.56 9.32
N ALA A 101 0.40 3.21 9.37
CA ALA A 101 -0.44 3.19 8.17
C ALA A 101 -0.61 4.60 7.56
N LEU A 102 -0.76 5.65 8.38
CA LEU A 102 -0.86 7.04 7.91
C LEU A 102 0.42 7.46 7.17
N ILE A 103 1.59 7.21 7.77
CA ILE A 103 2.88 7.55 7.16
C ILE A 103 3.06 6.79 5.85
N LEU A 104 2.79 5.48 5.86
CA LEU A 104 2.93 4.62 4.67
C LEU A 104 2.09 5.14 3.51
N PHE A 105 0.77 5.20 3.70
CA PHE A 105 -0.16 5.55 2.62
C PHE A 105 -0.03 7.00 2.18
N GLY A 106 0.25 7.92 3.10
CA GLY A 106 0.57 9.29 2.76
C GLY A 106 1.83 9.41 1.91
N ALA A 107 2.91 8.70 2.29
CA ALA A 107 4.16 8.67 1.51
C ALA A 107 3.96 8.05 0.12
N VAL A 108 3.16 6.98 0.01
CA VAL A 108 2.78 6.38 -1.28
C VAL A 108 2.14 7.42 -2.19
N GLN A 109 1.13 8.13 -1.71
CA GLN A 109 0.39 9.11 -2.50
C GLN A 109 1.27 10.29 -2.89
N ILE A 110 2.04 10.84 -1.96
CA ILE A 110 2.97 11.93 -2.24
C ILE A 110 4.02 11.48 -3.29
N THR A 111 4.55 10.27 -3.18
CA THR A 111 5.50 9.73 -4.17
C THR A 111 4.87 9.66 -5.56
N MET A 112 3.62 9.19 -5.65
CA MET A 112 2.92 9.13 -6.94
C MET A 112 2.64 10.51 -7.53
N ILE A 113 2.22 11.47 -6.70
CA ILE A 113 1.97 12.86 -7.12
C ILE A 113 3.27 13.52 -7.60
N LEU A 114 4.34 13.43 -6.82
CA LEU A 114 5.63 14.02 -7.19
C LEU A 114 6.19 13.40 -8.47
N THR A 115 6.06 12.08 -8.64
CA THR A 115 6.48 11.42 -9.88
C THR A 115 5.69 11.93 -11.08
N ALA A 116 4.36 12.12 -10.95
CA ALA A 116 3.54 12.68 -12.00
C ALA A 116 4.00 14.11 -12.38
N VAL A 117 4.33 14.94 -11.39
CA VAL A 117 4.88 16.29 -11.64
C VAL A 117 6.22 16.23 -12.37
N LEU A 118 7.14 15.37 -11.91
CA LEU A 118 8.45 15.21 -12.53
C LEU A 118 8.37 14.66 -13.98
N THR A 119 7.29 13.95 -14.32
CA THR A 119 7.03 13.45 -15.67
C THR A 119 6.18 14.40 -16.52
N GLY A 120 5.98 15.64 -16.08
CA GLY A 120 5.38 16.72 -16.87
C GLY A 120 3.92 17.06 -16.54
N THR A 121 3.30 16.41 -15.57
CA THR A 121 1.96 16.79 -15.10
C THR A 121 2.04 18.13 -14.37
N GLN A 122 1.30 19.13 -14.83
CA GLN A 122 1.22 20.43 -14.15
C GLN A 122 0.13 20.38 -13.06
N LEU A 123 0.52 20.69 -11.85
CA LEU A 123 -0.42 20.87 -10.74
C LEU A 123 -0.94 22.31 -10.71
N LYS A 124 -2.23 22.47 -10.43
CA LYS A 124 -2.85 23.76 -10.14
C LYS A 124 -2.40 24.29 -8.77
N SER A 125 -2.59 25.59 -8.54
CA SER A 125 -2.28 26.20 -7.23
C SER A 125 -3.02 25.51 -6.08
N SER A 126 -4.28 25.13 -6.26
CA SER A 126 -5.06 24.38 -5.26
C SER A 126 -4.48 23.02 -4.92
N GLU A 127 -3.91 22.32 -5.90
CA GLU A 127 -3.27 21.01 -5.72
C GLU A 127 -1.93 21.15 -4.97
N TRP A 128 -1.16 22.21 -5.25
CA TRP A 128 0.04 22.55 -4.49
C TRP A 128 -0.27 22.86 -3.02
N ILE A 129 -1.39 23.53 -2.74
CA ILE A 129 -1.89 23.74 -1.37
C ILE A 129 -2.15 22.39 -0.71
N GLY A 130 -2.82 21.47 -1.41
CA GLY A 130 -3.06 20.10 -0.91
C GLY A 130 -1.78 19.37 -0.56
N VAL A 131 -0.75 19.41 -1.42
CA VAL A 131 0.58 18.83 -1.15
C VAL A 131 1.22 19.49 0.09
N GLY A 132 1.16 20.82 0.19
CA GLY A 132 1.68 21.58 1.33
C GLY A 132 1.00 21.21 2.64
N VAL A 133 -0.34 21.08 2.64
CA VAL A 133 -1.12 20.66 3.82
C VAL A 133 -0.75 19.23 4.23
N ALA A 134 -0.63 18.30 3.28
CA ALA A 134 -0.23 16.92 3.56
C ALA A 134 1.18 16.85 4.15
N PHE A 135 2.13 17.61 3.61
CA PHE A 135 3.48 17.70 4.15
C PHE A 135 3.48 18.33 5.57
N GLY A 136 2.71 19.39 5.78
CA GLY A 136 2.51 20.01 7.10
C GLY A 136 1.97 19.02 8.13
N GLY A 137 1.07 18.11 7.73
CA GLY A 137 0.57 17.03 8.56
C GLY A 137 1.67 16.04 9.00
N PHE A 138 2.60 15.68 8.12
CA PHE A 138 3.77 14.88 8.50
C PHE A 138 4.70 15.62 9.45
N VAL A 139 4.98 16.91 9.20
CA VAL A 139 5.79 17.74 10.10
C VAL A 139 5.13 17.80 11.48
N TYR A 140 3.82 18.05 11.54
CA TYR A 140 3.08 18.08 12.81
C TYR A 140 3.13 16.73 13.54
N LEU A 141 3.05 15.60 12.80
CA LEU A 141 3.13 14.27 13.39
C LEU A 141 4.45 14.01 14.13
N VAL A 142 5.57 14.49 13.60
CA VAL A 142 6.91 14.27 14.16
C VAL A 142 7.42 15.41 15.05
N MET A 143 6.65 16.48 15.21
CA MET A 143 7.01 17.57 16.15
C MET A 143 7.20 17.03 17.58
N PRO A 144 8.22 17.46 18.32
CA PRO A 144 8.45 17.02 19.69
C PRO A 144 7.22 17.16 20.57
N GLY A 145 6.95 16.15 21.43
CA GLY A 145 5.81 16.14 22.34
C GLY A 145 5.51 14.73 22.89
N VAL A 146 4.51 14.62 23.74
CA VAL A 146 4.20 13.40 24.52
C VAL A 146 3.89 12.16 23.65
N SER A 147 3.32 12.34 22.45
CA SER A 147 2.93 11.23 21.56
C SER A 147 3.68 11.28 20.23
N THR A 148 4.95 11.68 20.25
CA THR A 148 5.77 11.72 19.02
C THR A 148 6.24 10.33 18.65
N PRO A 149 6.01 9.87 17.40
CA PRO A 149 6.56 8.60 16.91
C PRO A 149 8.10 8.65 16.88
N SER A 150 8.75 7.50 17.01
CA SER A 150 10.21 7.45 16.89
C SER A 150 10.65 7.92 15.50
N LEU A 151 11.67 8.77 15.46
CA LEU A 151 12.19 9.29 14.18
C LEU A 151 12.69 8.17 13.26
N LEU A 152 13.30 7.13 13.84
CA LEU A 152 13.74 5.96 13.10
C LEU A 152 12.54 5.21 12.48
N GLY A 153 11.50 4.94 13.29
CA GLY A 153 10.28 4.29 12.81
C GLY A 153 9.59 5.10 11.71
N PHE A 154 9.50 6.44 11.90
CA PHE A 154 8.97 7.35 10.88
C PHE A 154 9.75 7.27 9.58
N SER A 155 11.09 7.36 9.64
CA SER A 155 11.96 7.34 8.46
C SER A 155 11.88 6.01 7.72
N LEU A 156 11.88 4.88 8.45
CA LEU A 156 11.73 3.56 7.87
C LEU A 156 10.37 3.39 7.19
N MET A 157 9.28 3.88 7.81
CA MET A 157 7.95 3.80 7.22
C MET A 157 7.82 4.72 6.00
N LEU A 158 8.48 5.88 6.02
CA LEU A 158 8.56 6.77 4.86
C LEU A 158 9.26 6.08 3.67
N ILE A 159 10.42 5.44 3.91
CA ILE A 159 11.13 4.65 2.90
C ILE A 159 10.24 3.53 2.37
N SER A 160 9.53 2.84 3.24
CA SER A 160 8.55 1.81 2.88
C SER A 160 7.48 2.36 1.94
N GLY A 161 6.90 3.53 2.26
CA GLY A 161 5.88 4.19 1.44
C GLY A 161 6.41 4.62 0.07
N ILE A 162 7.61 5.21 0.02
CA ILE A 162 8.26 5.58 -1.25
C ILE A 162 8.50 4.33 -2.12
N ALA A 163 9.05 3.27 -1.54
CA ALA A 163 9.31 2.02 -2.26
C ALA A 163 7.99 1.41 -2.80
N TRP A 164 6.93 1.40 -2.00
CA TRP A 164 5.61 0.94 -2.43
C TRP A 164 4.98 1.84 -3.50
N GLY A 165 5.16 3.17 -3.41
CA GLY A 165 4.74 4.12 -4.43
C GLY A 165 5.42 3.85 -5.77
N ILE A 166 6.74 3.67 -5.78
CA ILE A 166 7.51 3.32 -6.98
C ILE A 166 7.07 1.95 -7.53
N TYR A 167 6.89 0.95 -6.66
CA TYR A 167 6.37 -0.36 -7.04
C TYR A 167 5.01 -0.25 -7.74
N THR A 168 4.10 0.54 -7.19
CA THR A 168 2.75 0.78 -7.74
C THR A 168 2.81 1.48 -9.10
N LEU A 169 3.65 2.51 -9.23
CA LEU A 169 3.84 3.22 -10.50
C LEU A 169 4.40 2.31 -11.60
N ARG A 170 5.33 1.42 -11.26
CA ARG A 170 5.88 0.45 -12.21
C ARG A 170 4.89 -0.64 -12.62
N GLY A 171 3.93 -0.94 -11.77
CA GLY A 171 2.84 -1.87 -12.06
C GLY A 171 1.69 -1.27 -12.89
N ARG A 172 1.68 0.07 -13.08
CA ARG A 172 0.67 0.74 -13.91
C ARG A 172 0.78 0.27 -15.37
N GLY A 173 -0.36 0.02 -15.98
CA GLY A 173 -0.42 -0.42 -17.38
C GLY A 173 -0.08 -1.89 -17.60
N SER A 174 0.14 -2.66 -16.54
CA SER A 174 0.29 -4.11 -16.67
C SER A 174 -1.02 -4.74 -17.18
N GLU A 175 -0.92 -5.52 -18.24
CA GLU A 175 -2.04 -6.32 -18.76
C GLU A 175 -2.40 -7.47 -17.80
N ARG A 176 -1.42 -7.95 -17.03
CA ARG A 176 -1.55 -9.09 -16.10
C ARG A 176 -0.94 -8.80 -14.73
N PRO A 177 -1.53 -7.85 -13.97
CA PRO A 177 -0.94 -7.35 -12.71
C PRO A 177 -0.76 -8.44 -11.65
N LEU A 178 -1.63 -9.47 -11.64
CA LEU A 178 -1.49 -10.59 -10.72
C LEU A 178 -0.27 -11.46 -11.03
N LEU A 179 -0.01 -11.73 -12.32
CA LEU A 179 1.18 -12.46 -12.77
C LEU A 179 2.45 -11.68 -12.44
N ASP A 180 2.49 -10.39 -12.76
CA ASP A 180 3.64 -9.53 -12.45
C ASP A 180 3.91 -9.52 -10.94
N THR A 181 2.87 -9.40 -10.12
CA THR A 181 3.01 -9.40 -8.66
C THR A 181 3.55 -10.73 -8.16
N ALA A 182 3.01 -11.87 -8.64
CA ALA A 182 3.49 -13.19 -8.23
C ALA A 182 4.97 -13.38 -8.60
N HIS A 183 5.38 -12.99 -9.81
CA HIS A 183 6.78 -13.06 -10.23
C HIS A 183 7.69 -12.11 -9.45
N ASN A 184 7.19 -10.91 -9.09
CA ASN A 184 7.94 -9.99 -8.23
C ASN A 184 8.16 -10.59 -6.84
N PHE A 185 7.14 -11.22 -6.25
CA PHE A 185 7.28 -11.94 -4.97
C PHE A 185 8.27 -13.10 -5.08
N MET A 186 8.18 -13.93 -6.11
CA MET A 186 9.14 -15.02 -6.32
C MET A 186 10.59 -14.52 -6.45
N ARG A 187 10.81 -13.40 -7.16
CA ARG A 187 12.15 -12.80 -7.28
C ARG A 187 12.67 -12.18 -5.99
N THR A 188 11.84 -11.96 -4.96
CA THR A 188 12.36 -11.57 -3.64
C THR A 188 13.06 -12.73 -2.93
N VAL A 189 12.83 -13.99 -3.31
CA VAL A 189 13.36 -15.17 -2.61
C VAL A 189 14.90 -15.14 -2.47
N PRO A 190 15.71 -14.82 -3.49
CA PRO A 190 17.16 -14.68 -3.31
C PRO A 190 17.53 -13.61 -2.26
N LEU A 191 16.80 -12.49 -2.22
CA LEU A 191 17.02 -11.43 -1.24
C LEU A 191 16.65 -11.89 0.17
N LEU A 192 15.60 -12.71 0.29
CA LEU A 192 15.22 -13.32 1.57
C LEU A 192 16.26 -14.32 2.07
N VAL A 193 16.89 -15.07 1.17
CA VAL A 193 18.01 -15.96 1.52
C VAL A 193 19.17 -15.15 2.08
N ILE A 194 19.54 -14.03 1.45
CA ILE A 194 20.59 -13.15 1.94
C ILE A 194 20.21 -12.57 3.32
N LEU A 195 18.99 -12.09 3.48
CA LEU A 195 18.49 -11.56 4.76
C LEU A 195 18.53 -12.65 5.83
N PHE A 196 18.04 -13.84 5.54
CA PHE A 196 18.05 -14.99 6.46
C PHE A 196 19.48 -15.33 6.90
N LEU A 197 20.42 -15.46 5.95
CA LEU A 197 21.80 -15.82 6.27
C LEU A 197 22.52 -14.74 7.08
N SER A 198 22.21 -13.45 6.83
CA SER A 198 22.82 -12.33 7.57
C SER A 198 22.28 -12.17 8.99
N THR A 199 21.03 -12.62 9.25
CA THR A 199 20.37 -12.44 10.55
C THR A 199 20.17 -13.72 11.34
N ARG A 200 20.54 -14.88 10.80
CA ARG A 200 20.26 -16.22 11.38
C ARG A 200 20.64 -16.41 12.85
N PHE A 201 21.67 -15.73 13.31
CA PHE A 201 22.14 -15.82 14.70
C PHE A 201 21.41 -14.89 15.67
N GLN A 202 20.59 -13.98 15.15
CA GLN A 202 19.77 -13.01 15.90
C GLN A 202 18.28 -13.31 15.80
N MET A 203 17.91 -14.39 15.11
CA MET A 203 16.50 -14.75 14.90
C MET A 203 15.86 -15.15 16.22
N ASN A 204 14.71 -14.49 16.49
CA ASN A 204 13.85 -14.82 17.61
C ASN A 204 12.40 -14.85 17.10
N TYR A 205 11.73 -15.98 17.24
CA TYR A 205 10.34 -16.13 16.83
C TYR A 205 9.58 -17.10 17.72
N SER A 206 8.36 -16.72 18.06
CA SER A 206 7.38 -17.59 18.68
C SER A 206 6.43 -18.16 17.60
N THR A 207 5.72 -19.22 17.94
CA THR A 207 4.67 -19.77 17.08
C THR A 207 3.61 -18.72 16.74
N GLN A 208 3.23 -17.88 17.70
CA GLN A 208 2.25 -16.81 17.50
C GLN A 208 2.77 -15.74 16.54
N GLY A 209 4.02 -15.30 16.69
CA GLY A 209 4.66 -14.34 15.77
C GLY A 209 4.74 -14.86 14.34
N LEU A 210 5.07 -16.16 14.18
CA LEU A 210 5.11 -16.81 12.88
C LEU A 210 3.70 -16.90 12.26
N ILE A 211 2.67 -17.22 13.03
CA ILE A 211 1.28 -17.23 12.54
C ILE A 211 0.89 -15.83 12.01
N TYR A 212 1.18 -14.76 12.76
CA TYR A 212 0.90 -13.39 12.29
C TYR A 212 1.67 -13.05 11.01
N ALA A 213 2.93 -13.46 10.89
CA ALA A 213 3.72 -13.23 9.68
C ALA A 213 3.14 -13.97 8.48
N VAL A 214 2.74 -15.23 8.64
CA VAL A 214 2.11 -16.03 7.58
C VAL A 214 0.74 -15.45 7.19
N LEU A 215 -0.09 -15.06 8.14
CA LEU A 215 -1.38 -14.40 7.84
C LEU A 215 -1.18 -13.07 7.11
N SER A 216 -0.19 -12.27 7.50
CA SER A 216 0.19 -11.03 6.82
C SER A 216 0.62 -11.28 5.37
N GLY A 217 1.41 -12.32 5.12
CA GLY A 217 1.86 -12.69 3.78
C GLY A 217 0.78 -13.35 2.94
N ALA A 218 0.16 -14.41 3.45
CA ALA A 218 -0.80 -15.21 2.71
C ALA A 218 -2.13 -14.46 2.49
N LEU A 219 -2.78 -14.00 3.58
CA LEU A 219 -4.11 -13.39 3.49
C LEU A 219 -4.02 -11.91 3.14
N ALA A 220 -3.30 -11.11 3.93
CA ALA A 220 -3.31 -9.67 3.76
C ALA A 220 -2.55 -9.22 2.50
N SER A 221 -1.50 -9.94 2.10
CA SER A 221 -0.76 -9.64 0.87
C SER A 221 -1.22 -10.51 -0.31
N GLY A 222 -1.05 -11.82 -0.27
CA GLY A 222 -1.34 -12.71 -1.41
C GLY A 222 -2.80 -12.66 -1.86
N VAL A 223 -3.73 -12.98 -0.96
CA VAL A 223 -5.18 -12.91 -1.25
C VAL A 223 -5.63 -11.47 -1.41
N GLY A 224 -5.18 -10.56 -0.54
CA GLY A 224 -5.53 -9.13 -0.57
C GLY A 224 -5.21 -8.48 -1.91
N TYR A 225 -4.03 -8.67 -2.47
CA TYR A 225 -3.67 -8.16 -3.80
C TYR A 225 -4.50 -8.79 -4.92
N SER A 226 -4.77 -10.09 -4.82
CA SER A 226 -5.62 -10.79 -5.80
C SER A 226 -7.02 -10.21 -5.87
N ILE A 227 -7.60 -9.86 -4.71
CA ILE A 227 -8.91 -9.22 -4.58
C ILE A 227 -8.83 -7.76 -5.08
N TRP A 228 -7.78 -7.03 -4.70
CA TRP A 228 -7.58 -5.65 -5.13
C TRP A 228 -7.49 -5.53 -6.65
N TYR A 229 -6.70 -6.38 -7.31
CA TYR A 229 -6.62 -6.38 -8.77
C TYR A 229 -7.95 -6.75 -9.45
N ALA A 230 -8.76 -7.58 -8.81
CA ALA A 230 -10.12 -7.86 -9.31
C ALA A 230 -11.03 -6.62 -9.19
N ALA A 231 -10.92 -5.85 -8.10
CA ALA A 231 -11.67 -4.62 -7.90
C ALA A 231 -11.21 -3.50 -8.87
N LEU A 232 -9.90 -3.34 -9.07
CA LEU A 232 -9.30 -2.30 -9.92
C LEU A 232 -9.80 -2.31 -11.37
N LYS A 233 -10.23 -3.47 -11.89
CA LYS A 233 -10.80 -3.57 -13.24
C LYS A 233 -12.09 -2.74 -13.41
N HIS A 234 -12.71 -2.34 -12.31
CA HIS A 234 -13.99 -1.64 -12.27
C HIS A 234 -13.88 -0.24 -11.65
N LEU A 235 -12.66 0.20 -11.28
CA LEU A 235 -12.40 1.48 -10.64
C LEU A 235 -11.51 2.34 -11.54
N SER A 236 -11.81 3.63 -11.62
CA SER A 236 -10.85 4.59 -12.17
C SER A 236 -9.64 4.74 -11.25
N ALA A 237 -8.53 5.26 -11.80
CA ALA A 237 -7.33 5.50 -11.02
C ALA A 237 -7.59 6.44 -9.83
N SER A 238 -8.39 7.49 -10.03
CA SER A 238 -8.77 8.44 -8.99
C SER A 238 -9.65 7.81 -7.91
N GLN A 239 -10.65 6.99 -8.31
CA GLN A 239 -11.47 6.25 -7.36
C GLN A 239 -10.61 5.30 -6.50
N ALA A 240 -9.70 4.56 -7.11
CA ALA A 240 -8.78 3.67 -6.41
C ALA A 240 -7.90 4.43 -5.41
N ALA A 241 -7.36 5.59 -5.82
CA ALA A 241 -6.55 6.44 -4.95
C ALA A 241 -7.33 6.97 -3.75
N VAL A 242 -8.55 7.50 -3.97
CA VAL A 242 -9.43 7.99 -2.88
C VAL A 242 -9.79 6.86 -1.91
N LEU A 243 -10.17 5.69 -2.43
CA LEU A 243 -10.55 4.56 -1.59
C LEU A 243 -9.39 4.07 -0.72
N GLN A 244 -8.15 4.11 -1.22
CA GLN A 244 -6.96 3.76 -0.43
C GLN A 244 -6.71 4.70 0.76
N LEU A 245 -7.21 5.95 0.73
CA LEU A 245 -7.11 6.86 1.89
C LEU A 245 -7.91 6.37 3.11
N LEU A 246 -8.83 5.43 2.93
CA LEU A 246 -9.54 4.80 4.05
C LEU A 246 -8.67 3.79 4.81
N VAL A 247 -7.61 3.26 4.20
CA VAL A 247 -6.79 2.21 4.83
C VAL A 247 -6.17 2.65 6.15
N PRO A 248 -5.56 3.84 6.28
CA PRO A 248 -5.04 4.30 7.58
C PRO A 248 -6.12 4.42 8.66
N VAL A 249 -7.32 4.80 8.28
CA VAL A 249 -8.45 4.91 9.22
C VAL A 249 -8.86 3.52 9.72
N ILE A 250 -9.03 2.57 8.80
CA ILE A 250 -9.36 1.17 9.14
C ILE A 250 -8.24 0.55 9.98
N ALA A 251 -6.97 0.82 9.64
CA ALA A 251 -5.82 0.34 10.40
C ALA A 251 -5.77 0.91 11.82
N ALA A 252 -6.05 2.21 12.00
CA ALA A 252 -6.13 2.83 13.32
C ALA A 252 -7.24 2.21 14.16
N MET A 253 -8.41 1.97 13.59
CA MET A 253 -9.49 1.25 14.27
C MET A 253 -9.07 -0.18 14.64
N GLY A 254 -8.38 -0.88 13.74
CA GLY A 254 -7.81 -2.20 14.00
C GLY A 254 -6.78 -2.18 15.12
N GLY A 255 -5.94 -1.15 15.20
CA GLY A 255 -4.99 -0.93 16.30
C GLY A 255 -5.69 -0.80 17.65
N VAL A 256 -6.79 -0.04 17.72
CA VAL A 256 -7.60 0.08 18.92
C VAL A 256 -8.23 -1.25 19.32
N LEU A 257 -8.84 -1.96 18.36
CA LEU A 257 -9.63 -3.16 18.65
C LEU A 257 -8.77 -4.39 18.98
N PHE A 258 -7.65 -4.58 18.28
CA PHE A 258 -6.85 -5.81 18.36
C PHE A 258 -5.52 -5.65 19.09
N VAL A 259 -4.97 -4.43 19.13
CA VAL A 259 -3.67 -4.14 19.78
C VAL A 259 -3.85 -3.40 21.09
N GLY A 260 -5.02 -2.77 21.32
CA GLY A 260 -5.28 -1.94 22.50
C GLY A 260 -4.63 -0.56 22.43
N GLU A 261 -4.30 -0.08 21.24
CA GLU A 261 -3.73 1.24 21.00
C GLU A 261 -4.75 2.36 21.23
N ARG A 262 -4.28 3.57 21.54
CA ARG A 262 -5.13 4.75 21.74
C ARG A 262 -5.01 5.70 20.57
N ILE A 263 -6.13 6.20 20.08
CA ILE A 263 -6.13 7.25 19.06
C ILE A 263 -5.78 8.57 19.75
N THR A 264 -4.62 9.13 19.42
CA THR A 264 -4.16 10.41 19.98
C THR A 264 -4.73 11.57 19.20
N PRO A 265 -4.98 12.77 19.83
CA PRO A 265 -5.37 13.98 19.10
C PRO A 265 -4.37 14.35 18.01
N ARG A 266 -3.08 14.11 18.24
CA ARG A 266 -2.01 14.32 17.25
C ARG A 266 -2.24 13.46 15.99
N LEU A 267 -2.55 12.16 16.17
CA LEU A 267 -2.85 11.28 15.03
C LEU A 267 -4.07 11.76 14.26
N ILE A 268 -5.14 12.22 14.95
CA ILE A 268 -6.35 12.72 14.30
C ILE A 268 -6.03 13.95 13.44
N VAL A 269 -5.36 14.96 14.03
CA VAL A 269 -5.03 16.19 13.29
C VAL A 269 -4.10 15.90 12.13
N SER A 270 -3.04 15.10 12.34
CA SER A 270 -2.13 14.70 11.26
C SER A 270 -2.86 13.94 10.16
N ALA A 271 -3.78 13.03 10.52
CA ALA A 271 -4.57 12.26 9.54
C ALA A 271 -5.47 13.19 8.72
N LEU A 272 -6.16 14.13 9.34
CA LEU A 272 -6.98 15.12 8.64
C LEU A 272 -6.14 15.98 7.67
N MET A 273 -4.96 16.40 8.09
CA MET A 273 -4.06 17.18 7.22
C MET A 273 -3.49 16.33 6.08
N VAL A 274 -2.94 15.15 6.37
CA VAL A 274 -2.32 14.29 5.33
C VAL A 274 -3.36 13.78 4.36
N LEU A 275 -4.42 13.15 4.85
CA LEU A 275 -5.45 12.55 3.98
C LEU A 275 -6.30 13.62 3.30
N GLY A 276 -6.65 14.69 4.00
CA GLY A 276 -7.38 15.83 3.43
C GLY A 276 -6.58 16.56 2.36
N GLY A 277 -5.28 16.81 2.60
CA GLY A 277 -4.39 17.42 1.61
C GLY A 277 -4.26 16.57 0.34
N ILE A 278 -4.05 15.26 0.49
CA ILE A 278 -3.99 14.32 -0.65
C ILE A 278 -5.34 14.27 -1.38
N PHE A 279 -6.45 14.25 -0.64
CA PHE A 279 -7.80 14.25 -1.22
C PHE A 279 -8.04 15.48 -2.09
N LEU A 280 -7.61 16.68 -1.64
CA LEU A 280 -7.70 17.92 -2.42
C LEU A 280 -6.92 17.82 -3.74
N VAL A 281 -5.71 17.21 -3.73
CA VAL A 281 -4.93 17.01 -4.98
C VAL A 281 -5.68 16.09 -5.95
N ILE A 282 -6.24 14.98 -5.44
CA ILE A 282 -6.97 14.01 -6.28
C ILE A 282 -8.22 14.64 -6.90
N LEU A 283 -8.97 15.47 -6.14
CA LEU A 283 -10.14 16.18 -6.65
C LEU A 283 -9.77 17.17 -7.75
N GLY A 284 -8.69 17.95 -7.56
CA GLY A 284 -8.21 18.91 -8.57
C GLY A 284 -7.86 18.23 -9.91
N GLN A 285 -7.24 17.06 -9.85
CA GLN A 285 -6.92 16.27 -11.06
C GLN A 285 -8.17 15.70 -11.75
N TYR A 286 -9.22 15.36 -10.99
CA TYR A 286 -10.46 14.83 -11.54
C TYR A 286 -11.23 15.86 -12.38
N GLU A 287 -11.33 17.12 -11.91
CA GLU A 287 -12.00 18.20 -12.63
C GLU A 287 -11.35 18.53 -14.00
N TYR A 288 -10.03 18.32 -14.13
CA TYR A 288 -9.31 18.59 -15.38
C TYR A 288 -9.47 17.48 -16.43
N GLY A 289 -9.54 16.21 -15.99
CA GLY A 289 -9.75 15.07 -16.90
C GLY A 289 -11.14 15.07 -17.55
N GLY A 290 -12.17 15.48 -16.80
CA GLY A 290 -13.54 15.58 -17.31
C GLY A 290 -13.76 16.75 -18.29
N GLY A 291 -13.05 17.86 -18.11
CA GLY A 291 -13.15 19.03 -18.98
C GLY A 291 -12.53 18.84 -20.38
N LYS A 292 -11.51 18.00 -20.50
CA LYS A 292 -10.88 17.72 -21.79
C LYS A 292 -11.72 16.80 -22.71
N GLN A 293 -12.41 15.81 -22.12
CA GLN A 293 -13.29 14.94 -22.90
C GLN A 293 -14.49 15.67 -23.50
N ILE A 294 -15.06 16.66 -22.79
CA ILE A 294 -16.20 17.46 -23.28
C ILE A 294 -15.77 18.45 -24.37
N SER A 295 -14.50 18.89 -24.39
CA SER A 295 -13.97 19.80 -25.41
C SER A 295 -13.66 19.11 -26.73
N ASP A 296 -13.21 17.86 -26.70
CA ASP A 296 -12.88 17.09 -27.90
C ASP A 296 -14.16 16.56 -28.61
N ASP A 297 -15.21 16.19 -27.84
CA ASP A 297 -16.49 15.76 -28.41
C ASP A 297 -17.26 16.92 -29.10
N ASN A 298 -17.03 18.18 -28.70
CA ASN A 298 -17.68 19.34 -29.30
C ASN A 298 -16.96 19.89 -30.57
N VAL A 299 -15.74 19.43 -30.85
CA VAL A 299 -14.98 19.82 -32.03
C VAL A 299 -15.30 18.92 -33.23
N ASP A 300 -15.68 17.65 -32.97
CA ASP A 300 -16.02 16.70 -34.06
C ASP A 300 -17.47 16.84 -34.58
N GLU A 301 -18.36 17.57 -33.87
CA GLU A 301 -19.74 17.82 -34.33
C GLU A 301 -19.88 19.11 -35.19
N SER A 302 -18.80 19.91 -35.39
CA SER A 302 -18.83 21.17 -36.13
C SER A 302 -18.02 21.18 -37.43
N GLY A 303 -17.65 20.00 -37.94
CA GLY A 303 -16.89 19.84 -39.19
C GLY A 303 -17.72 19.24 -40.32
#